data_4cd29b4bde0551a9daf2208dc1d9df29
#
_entry.id   4cd29b4bde0551a9daf2208dc1d9df29
#
_cell.length_a   1.000
_cell.length_b   1.000
_cell.length_c   1.000
_cell.angle_alpha   90.00
_cell.angle_beta   90.00
_cell.angle_gamma   90.00
#
_symmetry.space_group_name_H-M   'P 1'
#
loop_
_entity.id
_entity.type
_entity.pdbx_description
1 polymer ?
#
loop_
_entity_poly.entity_id
_entity_poly.type
_entity_poly.pdbx_seq_one_letter_code
_entity_poly.pdbx_strand_id
1 'polypeptide(L)'
;MKLEQQVLGFAYGAPLQGTVTSGFGYRIHPISQTDLFHYGVDLDAPEGSAIHAFARGTVAVVGQSSALGNYVTVDHPGGFSTLYAHCRSVTASAGQTVRQGDLLAEVGQTGSATGPHLHFELHRGREYINPIYYVA
;
A
#
# COMPACT_ATOMS: atom_id res chain seq x y z
N MET A 1 -10.48 12.38 -10.46
CA MET A 1 -10.72 12.32 -9.01
C MET A 1 -12.14 11.96 -8.67
N LYS A 2 -13.09 12.79 -9.11
CA LYS A 2 -14.51 12.51 -8.80
C LYS A 2 -15.00 11.19 -9.41
N LEU A 3 -14.52 10.87 -10.62
CA LEU A 3 -14.91 9.64 -11.29
C LEU A 3 -14.41 8.42 -10.53
N GLU A 4 -13.16 8.44 -10.09
CA GLU A 4 -12.57 7.34 -9.33
C GLU A 4 -13.25 7.16 -7.98
N GLN A 5 -13.61 8.27 -7.30
CA GLN A 5 -14.36 8.19 -6.06
C GLN A 5 -15.72 7.54 -6.27
N GLN A 6 -16.40 7.85 -7.39
CA GLN A 6 -17.68 7.21 -7.71
C GLN A 6 -17.53 5.72 -7.95
N VAL A 7 -16.44 5.31 -8.60
CA VAL A 7 -16.15 3.89 -8.84
C VAL A 7 -15.88 3.15 -7.54
N LEU A 8 -15.06 3.72 -6.65
CA LEU A 8 -14.77 3.10 -5.36
C LEU A 8 -15.94 3.21 -4.38
N GLY A 9 -16.73 4.27 -4.45
CA GLY A 9 -17.85 4.51 -3.56
C GLY A 9 -17.47 5.14 -2.23
N PHE A 10 -16.24 5.64 -2.08
CA PHE A 10 -15.78 6.33 -0.86
C PHE A 10 -14.63 7.29 -1.20
N ALA A 11 -14.37 8.23 -0.29
CA ALA A 11 -13.27 9.17 -0.43
C ALA A 11 -11.94 8.46 -0.18
N TYR A 12 -10.92 8.84 -0.93
CA TYR A 12 -9.58 8.26 -0.81
C TYR A 12 -8.51 9.34 -1.02
N GLY A 13 -7.27 9.02 -0.65
CA GLY A 13 -6.12 9.87 -0.89
C GLY A 13 -4.85 9.04 -0.89
N ALA A 14 -3.77 9.57 -1.48
CA ALA A 14 -2.50 8.88 -1.53
C ALA A 14 -2.01 8.53 -0.13
N PRO A 15 -1.53 7.29 0.09
CA PRO A 15 -1.05 6.89 1.42
C PRO A 15 0.26 7.54 1.80
N LEU A 16 1.00 8.06 0.83
CA LEU A 16 2.34 8.59 1.04
C LEU A 16 2.62 9.68 0.02
N GLN A 17 3.27 10.76 0.46
CA GLN A 17 3.83 11.78 -0.42
C GLN A 17 5.17 11.28 -0.96
N GLY A 18 5.14 10.60 -2.09
CA GLY A 18 6.32 9.98 -2.66
C GLY A 18 6.21 9.85 -4.17
N THR A 19 7.29 9.40 -4.79
CA THR A 19 7.37 9.20 -6.24
C THR A 19 7.17 7.73 -6.55
N VAL A 20 6.30 7.43 -7.53
CA VAL A 20 6.12 6.05 -8.01
C VAL A 20 7.40 5.62 -8.72
N THR A 21 8.06 4.58 -8.21
CA THR A 21 9.31 4.06 -8.78
C THR A 21 9.11 2.74 -9.48
N SER A 22 8.03 2.01 -9.20
CA SER A 22 7.72 0.76 -9.85
C SER A 22 6.21 0.61 -9.93
N GLY A 23 5.70 0.51 -11.15
CA GLY A 23 4.27 0.45 -11.41
C GLY A 23 3.69 -0.96 -11.33
N PHE A 24 2.36 -1.03 -11.37
CA PHE A 24 1.61 -2.27 -11.39
C PHE A 24 1.80 -2.99 -12.72
N GLY A 25 1.84 -4.32 -12.69
CA GLY A 25 1.85 -5.15 -13.88
C GLY A 25 3.17 -5.90 -14.07
N TYR A 26 3.34 -6.46 -15.26
CA TYR A 26 4.54 -7.24 -15.58
C TYR A 26 5.75 -6.34 -15.75
N ARG A 27 6.89 -6.83 -15.28
CA ARG A 27 8.18 -6.18 -15.45
C ARG A 27 9.26 -7.26 -15.51
N ILE A 28 10.39 -6.94 -16.15
CA ILE A 28 11.54 -7.84 -16.23
C ILE A 28 12.34 -7.68 -14.94
N HIS A 29 12.58 -8.81 -14.26
CA HIS A 29 13.43 -8.81 -13.07
C HIS A 29 14.89 -8.61 -13.50
N PRO A 30 15.61 -7.61 -12.96
CA PRO A 30 16.94 -7.27 -13.45
C PRO A 30 18.00 -8.37 -13.25
N ILE A 31 17.85 -9.22 -12.24
CA ILE A 31 18.81 -10.28 -11.95
C ILE A 31 18.48 -11.55 -12.73
N SER A 32 17.24 -12.01 -12.65
CA SER A 32 16.81 -13.27 -13.27
C SER A 32 16.40 -13.10 -14.72
N GLN A 33 16.11 -11.87 -15.15
CA GLN A 33 15.61 -11.54 -16.48
C GLN A 33 14.33 -12.28 -16.85
N THR A 34 13.52 -12.60 -15.83
CA THR A 34 12.20 -13.19 -16.01
C THR A 34 11.14 -12.13 -15.78
N ASP A 35 10.00 -12.27 -16.45
CA ASP A 35 8.87 -11.38 -16.24
C ASP A 35 8.24 -11.69 -14.89
N LEU A 36 8.12 -10.66 -14.05
CA LEU A 36 7.44 -10.75 -12.77
C LEU A 36 6.26 -9.80 -12.74
N PHE A 37 5.13 -10.28 -12.27
CA PHE A 37 3.96 -9.44 -12.09
C PHE A 37 4.09 -8.66 -10.78
N HIS A 38 4.00 -7.33 -10.87
CA HIS A 38 4.01 -6.45 -9.70
C HIS A 38 2.57 -6.15 -9.30
N TYR A 39 2.13 -6.67 -8.15
CA TYR A 39 0.73 -6.61 -7.71
C TYR A 39 0.35 -5.29 -7.06
N GLY A 40 1.25 -4.34 -7.00
CA GLY A 40 1.00 -3.02 -6.43
C GLY A 40 1.87 -1.97 -7.08
N VAL A 41 2.06 -0.86 -6.39
CA VAL A 41 3.01 0.19 -6.78
C VAL A 41 3.99 0.43 -5.65
N ASP A 42 5.21 0.81 -6.01
CA ASP A 42 6.21 1.23 -5.04
C ASP A 42 6.33 2.75 -5.07
N LEU A 43 6.28 3.35 -3.88
CA LEU A 43 6.40 4.79 -3.70
C LEU A 43 7.68 5.06 -2.91
N ASP A 44 8.61 5.80 -3.52
CA ASP A 44 9.88 6.12 -2.91
C ASP A 44 9.74 7.30 -1.96
N ALA A 45 10.29 7.17 -0.76
CA ALA A 45 10.29 8.22 0.25
C ALA A 45 11.35 7.91 1.30
N PRO A 46 11.84 8.93 2.04
CA PRO A 46 12.82 8.69 3.10
C PRO A 46 12.29 7.78 4.18
N GLU A 47 13.16 6.99 4.77
CA GLU A 47 12.82 6.14 5.92
C GLU A 47 12.25 6.99 7.05
N GLY A 48 11.17 6.51 7.66
CA GLY A 48 10.47 7.25 8.71
C GLY A 48 9.35 8.15 8.20
N SER A 49 9.18 8.31 6.89
CA SER A 49 8.06 9.07 6.32
C SER A 49 6.73 8.46 6.75
N ALA A 50 5.75 9.30 7.07
CA ALA A 50 4.45 8.85 7.54
C ALA A 50 3.65 8.18 6.43
N ILE A 51 3.06 7.04 6.75
CA ILE A 51 2.13 6.31 5.87
C ILE A 51 0.74 6.50 6.44
N HIS A 52 -0.19 6.98 5.60
CA HIS A 52 -1.55 7.32 6.00
C HIS A 52 -2.55 6.36 5.38
N ALA A 53 -3.68 6.18 6.05
CA ALA A 53 -4.76 5.35 5.51
C ALA A 53 -5.28 5.93 4.20
N PHE A 54 -5.33 5.09 3.18
CA PHE A 54 -5.84 5.43 1.85
C PHE A 54 -7.29 5.91 1.90
N ALA A 55 -8.09 5.27 2.75
CA ALA A 55 -9.50 5.57 2.94
C ALA A 55 -9.94 5.08 4.31
N ARG A 56 -11.15 5.45 4.70
CA ARG A 56 -11.74 4.96 5.95
C ARG A 56 -11.90 3.45 5.94
N GLY A 57 -11.82 2.84 7.10
CA GLY A 57 -11.99 1.41 7.22
C GLY A 57 -11.58 0.88 8.57
N THR A 58 -11.30 -0.42 8.62
CA THR A 58 -10.87 -1.11 9.83
C THR A 58 -9.56 -1.84 9.54
N VAL A 59 -8.58 -1.65 10.42
CA VAL A 59 -7.31 -2.37 10.30
C VAL A 59 -7.57 -3.86 10.49
N ALA A 60 -7.27 -4.66 9.48
CA ALA A 60 -7.54 -6.09 9.49
C ALA A 60 -6.37 -6.89 10.03
N VAL A 61 -5.16 -6.64 9.52
CA VAL A 61 -3.95 -7.39 9.88
C VAL A 61 -2.80 -6.43 10.12
N VAL A 62 -2.07 -6.68 11.19
CA VAL A 62 -0.74 -6.10 11.43
C VAL A 62 0.20 -7.30 11.54
N GLY A 63 1.13 -7.43 10.61
CA GLY A 63 1.93 -8.64 10.51
C GLY A 63 3.35 -8.41 10.07
N GLN A 64 4.06 -9.51 9.91
CA GLN A 64 5.44 -9.52 9.45
C GLN A 64 5.68 -10.78 8.63
N SER A 65 6.38 -10.62 7.50
CA SER A 65 6.79 -11.74 6.67
C SER A 65 8.17 -11.48 6.08
N SER A 66 8.81 -12.52 5.55
CA SER A 66 10.11 -12.37 4.93
C SER A 66 10.07 -11.53 3.66
N ALA A 67 8.97 -11.59 2.91
CA ALA A 67 8.81 -10.84 1.68
C ALA A 67 8.34 -9.42 1.93
N LEU A 68 7.30 -9.23 2.74
CA LEU A 68 6.66 -7.92 2.95
C LEU A 68 7.30 -7.12 4.08
N GLY A 69 8.09 -7.75 4.94
CA GLY A 69 8.56 -7.10 6.16
C GLY A 69 7.40 -6.80 7.09
N ASN A 70 7.48 -5.68 7.79
CA ASN A 70 6.36 -5.22 8.60
C ASN A 70 5.29 -4.65 7.68
N TYR A 71 4.06 -5.14 7.83
CA TYR A 71 2.96 -4.69 6.96
C TYR A 71 1.66 -4.53 7.73
N VAL A 72 0.74 -3.78 7.13
CA VAL A 72 -0.59 -3.57 7.67
C VAL A 72 -1.59 -3.62 6.52
N THR A 73 -2.77 -4.17 6.77
CA THR A 73 -3.88 -4.17 5.83
C THR A 73 -5.09 -3.47 6.44
N VAL A 74 -5.85 -2.79 5.60
CA VAL A 74 -7.06 -2.07 6.01
C VAL A 74 -8.21 -2.51 5.11
N ASP A 75 -9.32 -2.91 5.72
CA ASP A 75 -10.55 -3.23 4.99
C ASP A 75 -11.39 -1.98 4.84
N HIS A 76 -11.87 -1.74 3.62
CA HIS A 76 -12.69 -0.58 3.25
C HIS A 76 -14.11 -1.02 2.86
N PRO A 77 -15.04 -0.06 2.71
CA PRO A 77 -16.39 -0.40 2.22
C PRO A 77 -16.36 -1.05 0.84
N GLY A 78 -17.37 -1.85 0.53
CA GLY A 78 -17.56 -2.42 -0.80
C GLY A 78 -16.63 -3.57 -1.15
N GLY A 79 -15.99 -4.21 -0.16
CA GLY A 79 -15.08 -5.32 -0.40
C GLY A 79 -13.67 -4.90 -0.81
N PHE A 80 -13.35 -3.62 -0.76
CA PHE A 80 -12.01 -3.12 -1.04
C PHE A 80 -11.11 -3.28 0.17
N SER A 81 -9.81 -3.45 -0.09
CA SER A 81 -8.79 -3.46 0.96
C SER A 81 -7.47 -2.91 0.42
N THR A 82 -6.62 -2.45 1.32
CA THR A 82 -5.30 -1.92 0.97
C THR A 82 -4.23 -2.58 1.84
N LEU A 83 -3.05 -2.74 1.26
CA LEU A 83 -1.88 -3.31 1.93
C LEU A 83 -0.72 -2.33 1.85
N TYR A 84 -0.02 -2.15 2.97
CA TYR A 84 1.11 -1.24 3.13
C TYR A 84 2.28 -2.04 3.69
N ALA A 85 3.34 -2.22 2.88
CA ALA A 85 4.44 -3.13 3.22
C ALA A 85 5.79 -2.42 3.33
N HIS A 86 6.77 -3.16 3.83
CA HIS A 86 8.15 -2.72 4.07
C HIS A 86 8.25 -1.61 5.11
N CYS A 87 7.31 -1.57 6.05
CA CYS A 87 7.28 -0.54 7.07
C CYS A 87 8.45 -0.70 8.07
N ARG A 88 8.97 0.42 8.55
CA ARG A 88 9.90 0.43 9.69
C ARG A 88 9.17 0.05 10.96
N SER A 89 8.00 0.64 11.16
CA SER A 89 7.13 0.34 12.29
C SER A 89 5.69 0.55 11.88
N VAL A 90 4.77 -0.16 12.53
CA VAL A 90 3.32 0.01 12.35
C VAL A 90 2.75 0.52 13.65
N THR A 91 2.14 1.70 13.61
CA THR A 91 1.53 2.33 14.80
C THR A 91 0.07 1.92 14.99
N ALA A 92 -0.60 1.50 13.91
CA ALA A 92 -1.98 1.03 13.98
C ALA A 92 -2.07 -0.36 14.61
N SER A 93 -3.22 -0.66 15.17
CA SER A 93 -3.50 -1.98 15.77
C SER A 93 -4.62 -2.68 15.03
N ALA A 94 -4.56 -4.01 14.94
CA ALA A 94 -5.63 -4.81 14.36
C ALA A 94 -6.96 -4.53 15.08
N GLY A 95 -8.02 -4.35 14.30
CA GLY A 95 -9.34 -3.99 14.81
C GLY A 95 -9.59 -2.50 14.97
N GLN A 96 -8.56 -1.66 14.82
CA GLN A 96 -8.70 -0.22 14.94
C GLN A 96 -9.50 0.35 13.77
N THR A 97 -10.47 1.21 14.07
CA THR A 97 -11.19 1.97 13.05
C THR A 97 -10.34 3.19 12.66
N VAL A 98 -10.17 3.41 11.37
CA VAL A 98 -9.38 4.52 10.84
C VAL A 98 -10.21 5.35 9.87
N ARG A 99 -9.84 6.63 9.77
CA ARG A 99 -10.36 7.56 8.76
C ARG A 99 -9.33 7.72 7.66
N GLN A 100 -9.77 8.17 6.49
CA GLN A 100 -8.83 8.57 5.45
C GLN A 100 -7.82 9.56 6.02
N GLY A 101 -6.54 9.30 5.79
CA GLY A 101 -5.46 10.17 6.24
C GLY A 101 -4.92 9.89 7.64
N ASP A 102 -5.53 8.98 8.39
CA ASP A 102 -4.99 8.61 9.70
C ASP A 102 -3.63 7.93 9.57
N LEU A 103 -2.73 8.18 10.52
CA LEU A 103 -1.41 7.56 10.54
C LEU A 103 -1.52 6.06 10.77
N LEU A 104 -0.88 5.27 9.91
CA LEU A 104 -0.83 3.82 10.03
C LEU A 104 0.55 3.31 10.43
N ALA A 105 1.60 3.86 9.81
CA ALA A 105 2.93 3.29 9.88
C ALA A 105 3.98 4.30 9.40
N GLU A 106 5.23 3.86 9.37
CA GLU A 106 6.35 4.64 8.83
C GLU A 106 7.09 3.86 7.78
N VAL A 107 7.55 4.55 6.74
CA VAL A 107 8.35 3.97 5.66
C VAL A 107 9.61 3.36 6.21
N GLY A 108 9.93 2.16 5.75
CA GLY A 108 11.15 1.48 6.09
C GLY A 108 11.71 0.72 4.91
N GLN A 109 12.53 -0.28 5.19
CA GLN A 109 13.09 -1.18 4.18
C GLN A 109 13.15 -2.61 4.70
N THR A 110 12.16 -3.00 5.51
CA THR A 110 12.04 -4.35 6.04
C THR A 110 11.53 -5.32 4.96
N GLY A 111 11.82 -6.60 5.13
CA GLY A 111 11.47 -7.61 4.14
C GLY A 111 12.42 -7.59 2.95
N SER A 112 11.89 -7.83 1.75
CA SER A 112 12.68 -7.93 0.52
C SER A 112 12.95 -6.58 -0.14
N ALA A 113 12.96 -5.50 0.63
CA ALA A 113 13.23 -4.16 0.12
C ALA A 113 14.74 -3.92 -0.04
N THR A 114 15.13 -3.19 -1.10
CA THR A 114 16.51 -2.80 -1.35
C THR A 114 16.80 -1.35 -0.99
N GLY A 115 15.80 -0.62 -0.53
CA GLY A 115 15.90 0.76 -0.08
C GLY A 115 14.58 1.22 0.49
N PRO A 116 14.52 2.43 1.10
CA PRO A 116 13.29 2.90 1.73
C PRO A 116 12.20 3.16 0.68
N HIS A 117 11.09 2.47 0.82
CA HIS A 117 9.91 2.70 -0.02
C HIS A 117 8.67 2.07 0.62
N LEU A 118 7.50 2.46 0.13
CA LEU A 118 6.24 1.84 0.47
C LEU A 118 5.80 0.97 -0.71
N HIS A 119 5.53 -0.31 -0.45
CA HIS A 119 4.81 -1.15 -1.41
C HIS A 119 3.33 -1.09 -1.05
N PHE A 120 2.51 -0.59 -1.97
CA PHE A 120 1.09 -0.35 -1.75
C PHE A 120 0.26 -1.17 -2.74
N GLU A 121 -0.73 -1.91 -2.21
CA GLU A 121 -1.65 -2.71 -3.01
C GLU A 121 -3.07 -2.27 -2.73
N LEU A 122 -3.89 -2.27 -3.79
CA LEU A 122 -5.32 -2.05 -3.70
C LEU A 122 -6.03 -3.30 -4.21
N HIS A 123 -6.93 -3.84 -3.41
CA HIS A 123 -7.64 -5.07 -3.75
C HIS A 123 -9.15 -4.85 -3.68
N ARG A 124 -9.89 -5.62 -4.48
CA ARG A 124 -11.32 -5.77 -4.33
C ARG A 124 -11.63 -7.27 -4.30
N GLY A 125 -12.00 -7.79 -3.14
CA GLY A 125 -12.10 -9.24 -2.95
C GLY A 125 -10.75 -9.89 -3.21
N ARG A 126 -10.66 -10.78 -4.20
CA ARG A 126 -9.43 -11.45 -4.58
C ARG A 126 -8.70 -10.78 -5.75
N GLU A 127 -9.28 -9.73 -6.31
CA GLU A 127 -8.69 -9.04 -7.45
C GLU A 127 -7.71 -7.97 -6.98
N TYR A 128 -6.56 -7.89 -7.65
CA TYR A 128 -5.60 -6.81 -7.49
C TYR A 128 -5.94 -5.71 -8.48
N ILE A 129 -6.03 -4.48 -7.99
CA ILE A 129 -6.37 -3.32 -8.81
C ILE A 129 -5.11 -2.48 -9.00
N ASN A 130 -4.90 -1.95 -10.21
CA ASN A 130 -3.78 -1.05 -10.46
C ASN A 130 -3.99 0.24 -9.66
N PRO A 131 -3.17 0.52 -8.63
CA PRO A 131 -3.40 1.69 -7.77
C PRO A 131 -2.91 3.00 -8.37
N ILE A 132 -2.24 2.98 -9.52
CA ILE A 132 -1.59 4.18 -10.08
C ILE A 132 -2.58 5.35 -10.28
N TYR A 133 -3.82 5.04 -10.61
CA TYR A 133 -4.84 6.06 -10.86
C TYR A 133 -5.39 6.68 -9.57
N TYR A 134 -4.99 6.15 -8.41
CA TYR A 134 -5.50 6.55 -7.09
C TYR A 134 -4.44 7.14 -6.20
N VAL A 135 -3.17 7.00 -6.52
CA VAL A 135 -2.06 7.43 -5.66
C VAL A 135 -1.19 8.52 -6.29
N ALA A 136 -1.37 8.76 -7.58
CA ALA A 136 -0.59 9.79 -8.28
C ALA A 136 -1.21 11.18 -8.14
#